data_96726178a724fac80bd8b2c2dcd363f2
#
_entry.id   96726178a724fac80bd8b2c2dcd363f2
#
_cell.length_a   1.000
_cell.length_b   1.000
_cell.length_c   1.000
_cell.angle_alpha   90.00
_cell.angle_beta   90.00
_cell.angle_gamma   90.00
#
_symmetry.space_group_name_H-M   'P 1'
#
loop_
_entity.id
_entity.type
_entity.pdbx_description
1 polymer ?
#
loop_
_entity_poly.entity_id
_entity_poly.type
_entity_poly.pdbx_seq_one_letter_code
_entity_poly.pdbx_strand_id
1 'polypeptide(L)'
;VRYGVAPDHPRIKQIIVALYKILQRGDIRLLGNVEVGRDVTIDDLRDHYDAIIIATGADRDHPLDIPGVDLPESYGAADFVSWYDGNPDYPRTWPLKAREVAVLGVGNVALDVSRVLAKHAEDMLKTEVPANVAEALADNPITDVHVFGRRGPAQVKFTPLELRELGKVPDVDVIVSEEDFDFDEGSEEALRASNQQRQVVKTLTNYAMADPEEHTASRRIHIHLFQAPVEIVADENGHVKALRTERTALNGDGSVSGTGVITTWPVQAVYRAVGYYSSPILGLPFDERAGVVPNVEGRVIEGDTTKDESAPVIPGVYATGWIKRGPVGLIGSTKSDAQQTISHLVEDASEGRLHANTAEVGHEAMVALLESRGVEFTTWEGWELLDAYEQALGEAYGELPGGRGTRERVKVVSRRAMTDISRGAQVDAASADLIGEMGEMGVPTAPERFDDYTGPGRRN
;
A
#
# COMPACT_ATOMS: atom_id res chain seq x y z
N VAL A 1 6.11 -6.85 -0.62
CA VAL A 1 5.18 -7.98 -0.43
C VAL A 1 4.78 -8.10 1.04
N ARG A 2 5.70 -7.84 1.99
CA ARG A 2 5.40 -7.89 3.44
C ARG A 2 4.45 -6.77 3.87
N TYR A 3 4.59 -5.55 3.34
CA TYR A 3 3.89 -4.33 3.78
C TYR A 3 3.13 -3.59 2.66
N GLY A 4 2.78 -4.22 1.58
CA GLY A 4 2.12 -3.53 0.48
C GLY A 4 1.23 -4.44 -0.36
N VAL A 5 0.95 -5.64 0.15
CA VAL A 5 0.00 -6.59 -0.42
C VAL A 5 -0.87 -7.08 0.71
N ALA A 6 -2.17 -6.87 0.63
CA ALA A 6 -3.12 -7.23 1.68
C ALA A 6 -2.94 -8.71 2.11
N PRO A 7 -3.07 -9.03 3.40
CA PRO A 7 -2.80 -10.36 3.94
C PRO A 7 -3.61 -11.47 3.25
N ASP A 8 -4.79 -11.14 2.75
CA ASP A 8 -5.73 -12.06 2.12
C ASP A 8 -5.59 -12.20 0.60
N HIS A 9 -4.41 -11.87 0.04
CA HIS A 9 -4.03 -12.10 -1.36
C HIS A 9 -3.03 -13.26 -1.53
N PRO A 10 -3.41 -14.52 -1.29
CA PRO A 10 -2.47 -15.64 -1.29
C PRO A 10 -1.76 -15.83 -2.63
N ARG A 11 -2.42 -15.54 -3.76
CA ARG A 11 -1.83 -15.70 -5.09
C ARG A 11 -0.72 -14.70 -5.37
N ILE A 12 -0.91 -13.44 -5.00
CA ILE A 12 0.10 -12.39 -5.19
C ILE A 12 1.27 -12.64 -4.25
N LYS A 13 0.98 -13.06 -3.03
CA LYS A 13 2.02 -13.39 -2.03
C LYS A 13 2.91 -14.58 -2.42
N GLN A 14 2.46 -15.47 -3.31
CA GLN A 14 3.31 -16.56 -3.84
C GLN A 14 4.57 -16.06 -4.57
N ILE A 15 4.65 -14.80 -4.98
CA ILE A 15 5.87 -14.23 -5.56
C ILE A 15 7.05 -14.29 -4.59
N ILE A 16 6.81 -14.34 -3.28
CA ILE A 16 7.85 -14.49 -2.26
C ILE A 16 8.69 -15.75 -2.47
N VAL A 17 8.11 -16.83 -2.98
CA VAL A 17 8.85 -18.07 -3.27
C VAL A 17 9.94 -17.85 -4.33
N ALA A 18 9.64 -17.06 -5.36
CA ALA A 18 10.62 -16.71 -6.39
C ALA A 18 11.70 -15.77 -5.84
N LEU A 19 11.30 -14.77 -5.05
CA LEU A 19 12.22 -13.82 -4.41
C LEU A 19 13.14 -14.52 -3.41
N TYR A 20 12.60 -15.44 -2.61
CA TYR A 20 13.37 -16.28 -1.68
C TYR A 20 14.47 -17.04 -2.41
N LYS A 21 14.14 -17.74 -3.50
CA LYS A 21 15.11 -18.48 -4.31
C LYS A 21 16.21 -17.60 -4.90
N ILE A 22 15.89 -16.33 -5.24
CA ILE A 22 16.88 -15.38 -5.75
C ILE A 22 17.85 -14.98 -4.63
N LEU A 23 17.33 -14.62 -3.46
CA LEU A 23 18.15 -14.21 -2.31
C LEU A 23 18.99 -15.36 -1.76
N GLN A 24 18.49 -16.60 -1.74
CA GLN A 24 19.23 -17.79 -1.34
C GLN A 24 20.47 -18.10 -2.21
N ARG A 25 20.55 -17.56 -3.43
CA ARG A 25 21.73 -17.75 -4.30
C ARG A 25 22.99 -17.11 -3.77
N GLY A 26 22.84 -16.15 -2.86
CA GLY A 26 23.96 -15.44 -2.26
C GLY A 26 24.60 -14.35 -3.15
N ASP A 27 24.05 -14.11 -4.34
CA ASP A 27 24.49 -13.03 -5.25
C ASP A 27 24.09 -11.65 -4.72
N ILE A 28 23.05 -11.59 -3.86
CA ILE A 28 22.50 -10.38 -3.28
C ILE A 28 22.75 -10.39 -1.78
N ARG A 29 23.30 -9.31 -1.25
CA ARG A 29 23.49 -9.09 0.18
C ARG A 29 22.39 -8.19 0.72
N LEU A 30 21.62 -8.69 1.67
CA LEU A 30 20.57 -7.90 2.34
C LEU A 30 21.19 -7.15 3.52
N LEU A 31 20.96 -5.84 3.57
CA LEU A 31 21.19 -4.98 4.72
C LEU A 31 19.87 -4.31 5.08
N GLY A 32 19.06 -4.99 5.89
CA GLY A 32 17.77 -4.51 6.36
C GLY A 32 17.90 -3.64 7.60
N ASN A 33 16.84 -2.92 7.95
CA ASN A 33 16.81 -1.95 9.05
C ASN A 33 17.86 -0.84 8.90
N VAL A 34 18.16 -0.45 7.64
CA VAL A 34 19.04 0.67 7.30
C VAL A 34 18.22 1.73 6.59
N GLU A 35 18.20 2.95 7.10
CA GLU A 35 17.49 4.07 6.52
C GLU A 35 18.46 4.97 5.75
N VAL A 36 18.29 5.03 4.42
CA VAL A 36 19.05 5.94 3.57
C VAL A 36 18.59 7.39 3.82
N GLY A 37 19.54 8.27 4.08
CA GLY A 37 19.31 9.65 4.50
C GLY A 37 19.51 9.88 6.01
N ARG A 38 19.47 8.81 6.82
CA ARG A 38 19.76 8.85 8.26
C ARG A 38 20.99 8.02 8.64
N ASP A 39 20.94 6.73 8.36
CA ASP A 39 22.01 5.79 8.75
C ASP A 39 23.17 5.79 7.74
N VAL A 40 22.84 5.92 6.47
CA VAL A 40 23.74 6.13 5.35
C VAL A 40 23.20 7.20 4.41
N THR A 41 24.09 7.99 3.82
CA THR A 41 23.74 9.02 2.83
C THR A 41 23.88 8.49 1.41
N ILE A 42 23.35 9.21 0.43
CA ILE A 42 23.61 8.92 -0.99
C ILE A 42 25.11 9.03 -1.32
N ASP A 43 25.82 9.96 -0.69
CA ASP A 43 27.27 10.12 -0.88
C ASP A 43 28.04 8.92 -0.32
N ASP A 44 27.67 8.40 0.88
CA ASP A 44 28.23 7.15 1.40
C ASP A 44 28.03 5.98 0.42
N LEU A 45 26.84 5.88 -0.18
CA LEU A 45 26.55 4.83 -1.17
C LEU A 45 27.40 5.01 -2.44
N ARG A 46 27.58 6.24 -2.91
CA ARG A 46 28.44 6.55 -4.07
C ARG A 46 29.91 6.25 -3.81
N ASP A 47 30.37 6.45 -2.59
CA ASP A 47 31.75 6.17 -2.22
C ASP A 47 32.05 4.66 -2.16
N HIS A 48 31.03 3.83 -1.88
CA HIS A 48 31.22 2.39 -1.63
C HIS A 48 30.71 1.47 -2.76
N TYR A 49 29.92 1.98 -3.72
CA TYR A 49 29.34 1.18 -4.80
C TYR A 49 29.51 1.86 -6.16
N ASP A 50 29.72 1.06 -7.21
CA ASP A 50 29.88 1.54 -8.59
C ASP A 50 28.59 2.13 -9.16
N ALA A 51 27.44 1.66 -8.69
CA ALA A 51 26.12 2.13 -9.11
C ALA A 51 25.09 2.01 -7.99
N ILE A 52 24.10 2.91 -7.99
CA ILE A 52 22.97 2.95 -7.05
C ILE A 52 21.68 2.83 -7.84
N ILE A 53 20.81 1.91 -7.46
CA ILE A 53 19.46 1.79 -8.03
C ILE A 53 18.44 2.15 -6.96
N ILE A 54 17.68 3.21 -7.19
CA ILE A 54 16.60 3.65 -6.32
C ILE A 54 15.33 2.88 -6.68
N ALA A 55 14.80 2.11 -5.73
CA ALA A 55 13.62 1.25 -5.90
C ALA A 55 12.65 1.35 -4.72
N THR A 56 12.55 2.52 -4.11
CA THR A 56 11.79 2.76 -2.86
C THR A 56 10.28 2.73 -3.04
N GLY A 57 9.80 2.81 -4.27
CA GLY A 57 8.36 2.79 -4.55
C GLY A 57 7.66 4.12 -4.23
N ALA A 58 6.43 4.03 -3.75
CA ALA A 58 5.59 5.15 -3.32
C ALA A 58 4.93 4.78 -1.98
N ASP A 59 5.06 5.63 -0.99
CA ASP A 59 4.78 5.37 0.42
C ASP A 59 3.79 6.34 1.05
N ARG A 60 3.33 7.37 0.30
CA ARG A 60 2.37 8.38 0.75
C ARG A 60 1.10 8.34 -0.08
N ASP A 61 0.02 8.84 0.49
CA ASP A 61 -1.20 9.12 -0.28
C ASP A 61 -1.06 10.38 -1.11
N HIS A 62 -1.58 10.34 -2.34
CA HIS A 62 -1.68 11.53 -3.17
C HIS A 62 -2.58 12.57 -2.48
N PRO A 63 -2.18 13.85 -2.41
CA PRO A 63 -2.98 14.89 -1.78
C PRO A 63 -4.36 15.02 -2.44
N LEU A 64 -5.37 15.25 -1.60
CA LEU A 64 -6.74 15.56 -2.00
C LEU A 64 -7.10 16.92 -1.42
N ASP A 65 -7.38 17.89 -2.30
CA ASP A 65 -7.70 19.26 -1.90
C ASP A 65 -9.22 19.47 -1.83
N ILE A 66 -9.81 19.07 -0.72
CA ILE A 66 -11.23 19.32 -0.41
C ILE A 66 -11.38 19.74 1.06
N PRO A 67 -12.38 20.57 1.40
CA PRO A 67 -12.67 20.92 2.78
C PRO A 67 -12.88 19.68 3.66
N GLY A 68 -12.34 19.71 4.88
CA GLY A 68 -12.47 18.65 5.86
C GLY A 68 -11.54 17.46 5.66
N VAL A 69 -10.60 17.52 4.71
CA VAL A 69 -9.65 16.42 4.43
C VAL A 69 -8.74 16.08 5.62
N ASP A 70 -8.53 17.03 6.54
CA ASP A 70 -7.67 16.90 7.72
C ASP A 70 -8.46 16.56 9.00
N LEU A 71 -9.75 16.23 8.90
CA LEU A 71 -10.53 15.77 10.05
C LEU A 71 -9.96 14.47 10.64
N PRO A 72 -10.09 14.22 11.96
CA PRO A 72 -9.48 13.06 12.64
C PRO A 72 -9.77 11.71 12.00
N GLU A 73 -10.99 11.48 11.49
CA GLU A 73 -11.40 10.24 10.85
C GLU A 73 -11.24 10.24 9.32
N SER A 74 -10.46 11.18 8.75
CA SER A 74 -10.05 11.21 7.35
C SER A 74 -8.66 10.60 7.22
N TYR A 75 -8.60 9.33 6.89
CA TYR A 75 -7.38 8.52 6.84
C TYR A 75 -6.81 8.41 5.44
N GLY A 76 -5.49 8.32 5.34
CA GLY A 76 -4.81 7.86 4.13
C GLY A 76 -4.94 6.35 3.94
N ALA A 77 -5.13 5.90 2.70
CA ALA A 77 -5.13 4.48 2.41
C ALA A 77 -3.75 3.84 2.62
N ALA A 78 -2.66 4.59 2.36
CA ALA A 78 -1.29 4.12 2.61
C ALA A 78 -1.06 3.79 4.09
N ASP A 79 -1.56 4.64 4.99
CA ASP A 79 -1.43 4.46 6.44
C ASP A 79 -2.24 3.23 6.90
N PHE A 80 -3.48 3.08 6.43
CA PHE A 80 -4.32 1.93 6.76
C PHE A 80 -3.75 0.62 6.24
N VAL A 81 -3.25 0.60 5.00
CA VAL A 81 -2.55 -0.57 4.41
C VAL A 81 -1.33 -0.93 5.23
N SER A 82 -0.52 0.05 5.62
CA SER A 82 0.67 -0.18 6.45
C SER A 82 0.32 -0.74 7.82
N TRP A 83 -0.77 -0.24 8.44
CA TRP A 83 -1.27 -0.76 9.70
C TRP A 83 -1.71 -2.23 9.59
N TYR A 84 -2.59 -2.57 8.65
CA TYR A 84 -3.08 -3.95 8.58
C TYR A 84 -2.03 -4.96 8.09
N ASP A 85 -1.00 -4.49 7.41
CA ASP A 85 0.16 -5.31 7.03
C ASP A 85 1.21 -5.43 8.16
N GLY A 86 1.04 -4.71 9.28
CA GLY A 86 1.94 -4.75 10.43
C GLY A 86 3.27 -4.06 10.18
N ASN A 87 3.26 -2.93 9.46
CA ASN A 87 4.47 -2.12 9.28
C ASN A 87 4.87 -1.47 10.60
N PRO A 88 6.14 -1.66 11.08
CA PRO A 88 6.59 -1.18 12.39
C PRO A 88 6.69 0.35 12.52
N ASP A 89 6.60 1.07 11.41
CA ASP A 89 6.65 2.55 11.38
C ASP A 89 5.27 3.19 11.60
N TYR A 90 4.24 2.36 11.73
CA TYR A 90 2.85 2.80 11.88
C TYR A 90 2.29 2.40 13.24
N PRO A 91 1.23 3.09 13.73
CA PRO A 91 0.60 2.77 15.01
C PRO A 91 0.15 1.31 15.10
N ARG A 92 0.19 0.75 16.32
CA ARG A 92 -0.29 -0.61 16.60
C ARG A 92 -1.80 -0.71 16.58
N THR A 93 -2.48 0.37 16.90
CA THR A 93 -3.93 0.45 17.01
C THR A 93 -4.50 1.29 15.86
N TRP A 94 -5.70 0.95 15.42
CA TRP A 94 -6.47 1.72 14.45
C TRP A 94 -7.89 1.92 14.97
N PRO A 95 -8.46 3.14 14.94
CA PRO A 95 -9.78 3.41 15.52
C PRO A 95 -10.92 2.94 14.60
N LEU A 96 -11.22 1.65 14.60
CA LEU A 96 -12.35 1.04 13.89
C LEU A 96 -13.66 1.24 14.68
N LYS A 97 -14.20 2.47 14.70
CA LYS A 97 -15.43 2.81 15.45
C LYS A 97 -16.62 3.12 14.55
N ALA A 98 -16.38 3.34 13.26
CA ALA A 98 -17.38 3.73 12.29
C ALA A 98 -18.24 2.52 11.84
N ARG A 99 -19.55 2.71 11.71
CA ARG A 99 -20.46 1.73 11.12
C ARG A 99 -20.58 1.89 9.62
N GLU A 100 -20.51 3.12 9.14
CA GLU A 100 -20.55 3.47 7.73
C GLU A 100 -19.31 4.29 7.39
N VAL A 101 -18.58 3.87 6.37
CA VAL A 101 -17.34 4.51 5.94
C VAL A 101 -17.33 4.81 4.46
N ALA A 102 -16.61 5.85 4.06
CA ALA A 102 -16.35 6.17 2.67
C ALA A 102 -14.92 5.77 2.28
N VAL A 103 -14.77 5.17 1.10
CA VAL A 103 -13.47 4.92 0.45
C VAL A 103 -13.42 5.71 -0.85
N LEU A 104 -12.51 6.67 -0.95
CA LEU A 104 -12.39 7.55 -2.11
C LEU A 104 -11.39 6.98 -3.10
N GLY A 105 -11.85 6.51 -4.24
CA GLY A 105 -11.00 5.96 -5.29
C GLY A 105 -11.57 4.69 -5.92
N VAL A 106 -11.15 4.41 -7.16
CA VAL A 106 -11.59 3.27 -7.97
C VAL A 106 -10.41 2.51 -8.57
N GLY A 107 -9.38 2.31 -7.75
CA GLY A 107 -8.21 1.45 -8.01
C GLY A 107 -8.20 0.23 -7.09
N ASN A 108 -7.24 -0.69 -7.30
CA ASN A 108 -7.15 -1.92 -6.51
C ASN A 108 -6.96 -1.66 -5.01
N VAL A 109 -6.22 -0.61 -4.63
CA VAL A 109 -6.06 -0.23 -3.21
C VAL A 109 -7.41 0.10 -2.55
N ALA A 110 -8.32 0.78 -3.28
CA ALA A 110 -9.65 1.05 -2.76
C ALA A 110 -10.45 -0.25 -2.53
N LEU A 111 -10.30 -1.24 -3.42
CA LEU A 111 -10.91 -2.56 -3.22
C LEU A 111 -10.30 -3.31 -2.02
N ASP A 112 -8.98 -3.28 -1.87
CA ASP A 112 -8.28 -3.90 -0.74
C ASP A 112 -8.73 -3.30 0.59
N VAL A 113 -8.72 -1.97 0.69
CA VAL A 113 -9.20 -1.23 1.88
C VAL A 113 -10.65 -1.61 2.18
N SER A 114 -11.53 -1.59 1.18
CA SER A 114 -12.96 -1.91 1.35
C SER A 114 -13.16 -3.36 1.78
N ARG A 115 -12.40 -4.29 1.18
CA ARG A 115 -12.47 -5.72 1.51
C ARG A 115 -11.99 -6.00 2.93
N VAL A 116 -10.85 -5.42 3.35
CA VAL A 116 -10.32 -5.60 4.71
C VAL A 116 -11.28 -5.01 5.75
N LEU A 117 -11.87 -3.85 5.48
CA LEU A 117 -12.87 -3.23 6.36
C LEU A 117 -14.14 -4.07 6.48
N ALA A 118 -14.65 -4.59 5.35
CA ALA A 118 -15.90 -5.35 5.33
C ALA A 118 -15.75 -6.82 5.76
N LYS A 119 -14.54 -7.40 5.69
CA LYS A 119 -14.30 -8.80 6.02
C LYS A 119 -14.41 -9.08 7.52
N HIS A 120 -14.96 -10.23 7.89
CA HIS A 120 -14.96 -10.68 9.28
C HIS A 120 -13.56 -11.12 9.70
N ALA A 121 -13.18 -10.81 10.95
CA ALA A 121 -11.86 -11.14 11.49
C ALA A 121 -11.50 -12.62 11.36
N GLU A 122 -12.48 -13.50 11.58
CA GLU A 122 -12.30 -14.96 11.47
C GLU A 122 -11.82 -15.39 10.07
N ASP A 123 -12.20 -14.69 9.01
CA ASP A 123 -11.75 -14.97 7.64
C ASP A 123 -10.35 -14.42 7.36
N MET A 124 -9.87 -13.50 8.19
CA MET A 124 -8.50 -12.99 8.14
C MET A 124 -7.52 -13.88 8.92
N LEU A 125 -7.96 -14.58 9.96
CA LEU A 125 -7.09 -15.38 10.82
C LEU A 125 -6.29 -16.47 10.09
N LYS A 126 -6.78 -16.99 8.98
CA LYS A 126 -6.03 -17.97 8.13
C LYS A 126 -4.89 -17.34 7.32
N THR A 127 -4.80 -16.03 7.31
CA THR A 127 -3.76 -15.28 6.59
C THR A 127 -2.58 -14.95 7.51
N GLU A 128 -1.62 -14.20 7.00
CA GLU A 128 -0.50 -13.67 7.79
C GLU A 128 -0.83 -12.37 8.57
N VAL A 129 -2.12 -12.07 8.76
CA VAL A 129 -2.55 -10.86 9.48
C VAL A 129 -1.90 -10.80 10.87
N PRO A 130 -1.38 -9.64 11.30
CA PRO A 130 -0.86 -9.47 12.66
C PRO A 130 -1.95 -9.69 13.72
N ALA A 131 -1.55 -10.08 14.92
CA ALA A 131 -2.49 -10.35 16.02
C ALA A 131 -3.32 -9.12 16.39
N ASN A 132 -2.67 -7.97 16.59
CA ASN A 132 -3.32 -6.69 16.90
C ASN A 132 -4.35 -6.26 15.85
N VAL A 133 -4.08 -6.54 14.57
CA VAL A 133 -5.01 -6.23 13.47
C VAL A 133 -6.22 -7.17 13.51
N ALA A 134 -6.00 -8.47 13.75
CA ALA A 134 -7.08 -9.44 13.85
C ALA A 134 -8.01 -9.11 15.04
N GLU A 135 -7.47 -8.69 16.18
CA GLU A 135 -8.23 -8.24 17.35
C GLU A 135 -9.05 -6.99 17.04
N ALA A 136 -8.43 -5.97 16.45
CA ALA A 136 -9.14 -4.75 16.06
C ALA A 136 -10.27 -5.02 15.06
N LEU A 137 -10.06 -5.94 14.09
CA LEU A 137 -11.09 -6.35 13.15
C LEU A 137 -12.22 -7.17 13.78
N ALA A 138 -11.95 -7.88 14.90
CA ALA A 138 -12.99 -8.60 15.63
C ALA A 138 -14.01 -7.66 16.28
N ASP A 139 -13.54 -6.50 16.74
CA ASP A 139 -14.38 -5.47 17.36
C ASP A 139 -14.93 -4.44 16.34
N ASN A 140 -14.65 -4.61 15.06
CA ASN A 140 -15.05 -3.69 14.00
C ASN A 140 -16.58 -3.68 13.80
N PRO A 141 -17.28 -2.57 14.11
CA PRO A 141 -18.74 -2.49 14.06
C PRO A 141 -19.28 -2.20 12.65
N ILE A 142 -18.45 -2.20 11.63
CA ILE A 142 -18.79 -1.77 10.29
C ILE A 142 -19.95 -2.57 9.70
N THR A 143 -20.87 -1.90 9.06
CA THR A 143 -21.99 -2.50 8.32
C THR A 143 -21.94 -2.16 6.85
N ASP A 144 -21.47 -0.95 6.51
CA ASP A 144 -21.51 -0.43 5.14
C ASP A 144 -20.20 0.28 4.77
N VAL A 145 -19.63 -0.11 3.65
CA VAL A 145 -18.45 0.52 3.03
C VAL A 145 -18.88 1.14 1.70
N HIS A 146 -18.78 2.44 1.55
CA HIS A 146 -19.14 3.18 0.35
C HIS A 146 -17.90 3.56 -0.45
N VAL A 147 -17.71 2.97 -1.62
CA VAL A 147 -16.60 3.24 -2.54
C VAL A 147 -17.03 4.28 -3.56
N PHE A 148 -16.30 5.38 -3.69
CA PHE A 148 -16.65 6.49 -4.56
C PHE A 148 -15.68 6.66 -5.73
N GLY A 149 -16.23 6.67 -6.95
CA GLY A 149 -15.52 6.97 -8.17
C GLY A 149 -16.11 8.17 -8.91
N ARG A 150 -15.26 9.13 -9.27
CA ARG A 150 -15.71 10.34 -10.00
C ARG A 150 -16.07 10.08 -11.46
N ARG A 151 -15.73 8.91 -12.02
CA ARG A 151 -16.00 8.52 -13.40
C ARG A 151 -16.84 7.24 -13.45
N GLY A 152 -17.26 6.86 -14.65
CA GLY A 152 -18.11 5.72 -14.89
C GLY A 152 -17.38 4.37 -14.96
N PRO A 153 -18.14 3.29 -15.23
CA PRO A 153 -17.61 1.92 -15.19
C PRO A 153 -16.52 1.65 -16.23
N ALA A 154 -16.52 2.37 -17.36
CA ALA A 154 -15.49 2.22 -18.39
C ALA A 154 -14.14 2.85 -18.01
N GLN A 155 -14.09 3.70 -16.99
CA GLN A 155 -12.89 4.43 -16.57
C GLN A 155 -12.33 3.99 -15.22
N VAL A 156 -12.95 3.05 -14.52
CA VAL A 156 -12.42 2.50 -13.25
C VAL A 156 -11.11 1.75 -13.51
N LYS A 157 -10.23 1.77 -12.52
CA LYS A 157 -8.89 1.17 -12.61
C LYS A 157 -8.78 -0.17 -11.87
N PHE A 158 -9.90 -0.78 -11.53
CA PHE A 158 -9.94 -2.12 -10.94
C PHE A 158 -9.33 -3.15 -11.89
N THR A 159 -8.66 -4.16 -11.36
CA THR A 159 -8.39 -5.36 -12.14
C THR A 159 -9.56 -6.32 -12.07
N PRO A 160 -9.82 -7.11 -13.12
CA PRO A 160 -10.96 -8.04 -13.14
C PRO A 160 -10.90 -9.09 -12.03
N LEU A 161 -9.69 -9.46 -11.61
CA LEU A 161 -9.48 -10.45 -10.55
C LEU A 161 -9.90 -9.89 -9.19
N GLU A 162 -9.34 -8.73 -8.83
CA GLU A 162 -9.62 -8.06 -7.54
C GLU A 162 -11.11 -7.75 -7.38
N LEU A 163 -11.74 -7.22 -8.44
CA LEU A 163 -13.16 -6.92 -8.40
C LEU A 163 -14.03 -8.18 -8.23
N ARG A 164 -13.64 -9.31 -8.86
CA ARG A 164 -14.38 -10.57 -8.68
C ARG A 164 -14.15 -11.21 -7.32
N GLU A 165 -12.98 -10.99 -6.72
CA GLU A 165 -12.67 -11.48 -5.37
C GLU A 165 -13.51 -10.77 -4.31
N LEU A 166 -13.87 -9.51 -4.55
CA LEU A 166 -14.76 -8.75 -3.67
C LEU A 166 -16.12 -9.46 -3.46
N GLY A 167 -16.75 -9.96 -4.52
CA GLY A 167 -18.02 -10.68 -4.46
C GLY A 167 -17.92 -12.13 -3.93
N LYS A 168 -16.75 -12.54 -3.45
CA LYS A 168 -16.52 -13.86 -2.81
C LYS A 168 -16.26 -13.76 -1.32
N VAL A 169 -16.27 -12.55 -0.78
CA VAL A 169 -16.08 -12.35 0.66
C VAL A 169 -17.32 -12.90 1.39
N PRO A 170 -17.14 -13.83 2.33
CA PRO A 170 -18.27 -14.40 3.07
C PRO A 170 -19.03 -13.31 3.83
N ASP A 171 -20.35 -13.41 3.83
CA ASP A 171 -21.26 -12.51 4.55
C ASP A 171 -21.06 -11.01 4.21
N VAL A 172 -20.72 -10.73 2.93
CA VAL A 172 -20.58 -9.37 2.38
C VAL A 172 -21.28 -9.30 1.03
N ASP A 173 -22.26 -8.41 0.90
CA ASP A 173 -22.91 -8.10 -0.37
C ASP A 173 -22.18 -6.97 -1.10
N VAL A 174 -22.10 -7.04 -2.42
CA VAL A 174 -21.57 -5.97 -3.29
C VAL A 174 -22.70 -5.36 -4.08
N ILE A 175 -22.92 -4.08 -3.90
CA ILE A 175 -24.06 -3.34 -4.45
C ILE A 175 -23.54 -2.26 -5.40
N VAL A 176 -24.08 -2.24 -6.61
CA VAL A 176 -23.81 -1.22 -7.64
C VAL A 176 -25.14 -0.72 -8.19
N SER A 177 -25.29 0.59 -8.37
CA SER A 177 -26.51 1.15 -8.93
C SER A 177 -26.55 1.02 -10.45
N GLU A 178 -27.71 0.64 -11.02
CA GLU A 178 -27.93 0.64 -12.48
C GLU A 178 -27.80 2.06 -13.07
N GLU A 179 -28.10 3.11 -12.29
CA GLU A 179 -27.99 4.51 -12.69
C GLU A 179 -26.55 4.95 -12.97
N ASP A 180 -25.55 4.14 -12.55
CA ASP A 180 -24.13 4.41 -12.75
C ASP A 180 -23.58 3.83 -14.06
N PHE A 181 -24.44 3.22 -14.90
CA PHE A 181 -24.05 2.66 -16.20
C PHE A 181 -24.40 3.61 -17.34
N ASP A 182 -23.58 4.65 -17.49
CA ASP A 182 -23.62 5.57 -18.61
C ASP A 182 -22.33 5.48 -19.41
N PHE A 183 -22.42 5.54 -20.76
CA PHE A 183 -21.30 5.35 -21.67
C PHE A 183 -21.41 6.35 -22.82
N ASP A 184 -20.33 7.08 -23.05
CA ASP A 184 -20.13 7.96 -24.21
C ASP A 184 -19.23 7.31 -25.25
N GLU A 185 -18.91 8.02 -26.34
CA GLU A 185 -18.03 7.52 -27.41
C GLU A 185 -16.64 7.17 -26.87
N GLY A 186 -16.06 8.00 -25.99
CA GLY A 186 -14.77 7.75 -25.36
C GLY A 186 -14.79 6.51 -24.45
N SER A 187 -15.90 6.26 -23.77
CA SER A 187 -16.11 5.03 -22.99
C SER A 187 -16.16 3.79 -23.87
N GLU A 188 -16.88 3.85 -25.00
CA GLU A 188 -16.95 2.74 -25.96
C GLU A 188 -15.60 2.47 -26.63
N GLU A 189 -14.82 3.52 -26.92
CA GLU A 189 -13.47 3.36 -27.47
C GLU A 189 -12.55 2.66 -26.44
N ALA A 190 -12.57 3.08 -25.19
CA ALA A 190 -11.83 2.43 -24.12
C ALA A 190 -12.18 0.94 -23.96
N LEU A 191 -13.48 0.60 -24.04
CA LEU A 191 -13.95 -0.78 -24.01
C LEU A 191 -13.51 -1.58 -25.23
N ARG A 192 -13.52 -1.00 -26.43
CA ARG A 192 -13.00 -1.65 -27.66
C ARG A 192 -11.50 -1.95 -27.53
N ALA A 193 -10.73 -1.02 -26.99
CA ALA A 193 -9.28 -1.13 -26.86
C ALA A 193 -8.82 -2.13 -25.78
N SER A 194 -9.62 -2.37 -24.72
CA SER A 194 -9.19 -3.13 -23.55
C SER A 194 -10.12 -4.29 -23.19
N ASN A 195 -9.62 -5.53 -23.34
CA ASN A 195 -10.35 -6.71 -22.84
C ASN A 195 -10.49 -6.72 -21.32
N GLN A 196 -9.47 -6.21 -20.62
CA GLN A 196 -9.51 -6.07 -19.17
C GLN A 196 -10.69 -5.18 -18.74
N GLN A 197 -10.86 -4.02 -19.40
CA GLN A 197 -11.92 -3.08 -19.09
C GLN A 197 -13.31 -3.68 -19.36
N ARG A 198 -13.46 -4.45 -20.45
CA ARG A 198 -14.74 -5.19 -20.72
C ARG A 198 -15.09 -6.17 -19.63
N GLN A 199 -14.07 -6.90 -19.09
CA GLN A 199 -14.30 -7.85 -17.99
C GLN A 199 -14.69 -7.14 -16.69
N VAL A 200 -14.11 -5.98 -16.40
CA VAL A 200 -14.47 -5.14 -15.24
C VAL A 200 -15.91 -4.66 -15.35
N VAL A 201 -16.28 -4.05 -16.49
CA VAL A 201 -17.66 -3.59 -16.72
C VAL A 201 -18.64 -4.75 -16.62
N LYS A 202 -18.35 -5.91 -17.20
CA LYS A 202 -19.20 -7.11 -17.06
C LYS A 202 -19.39 -7.53 -15.61
N THR A 203 -18.35 -7.46 -14.79
CA THR A 203 -18.44 -7.83 -13.36
C THR A 203 -19.30 -6.81 -12.60
N LEU A 204 -19.10 -5.50 -12.84
CA LEU A 204 -19.94 -4.45 -12.25
C LEU A 204 -21.43 -4.60 -12.67
N THR A 205 -21.66 -4.90 -13.95
CA THR A 205 -23.04 -5.18 -14.44
C THR A 205 -23.67 -6.36 -13.71
N ASN A 206 -22.92 -7.43 -13.48
CA ASN A 206 -23.45 -8.58 -12.73
C ASN A 206 -23.84 -8.20 -11.30
N TYR A 207 -23.08 -7.32 -10.64
CA TYR A 207 -23.45 -6.82 -9.31
C TYR A 207 -24.68 -5.90 -9.35
N ALA A 208 -24.80 -5.03 -10.35
CA ALA A 208 -25.97 -4.16 -10.51
C ALA A 208 -27.26 -4.92 -10.84
N MET A 209 -27.14 -6.06 -11.52
CA MET A 209 -28.29 -6.91 -11.89
C MET A 209 -28.64 -7.96 -10.82
N ALA A 210 -27.93 -8.01 -9.70
CA ALA A 210 -28.25 -8.92 -8.60
C ALA A 210 -29.61 -8.55 -7.98
N ASP A 211 -30.40 -9.56 -7.63
CA ASP A 211 -31.69 -9.33 -6.99
C ASP A 211 -31.51 -8.68 -5.61
N PRO A 212 -32.08 -7.51 -5.34
CA PRO A 212 -32.00 -6.88 -4.03
C PRO A 212 -32.51 -7.77 -2.87
N GLU A 213 -33.45 -8.70 -3.15
CA GLU A 213 -33.92 -9.65 -2.13
C GLU A 213 -32.88 -10.70 -1.72
N GLU A 214 -31.82 -10.90 -2.54
CA GLU A 214 -30.69 -11.77 -2.24
C GLU A 214 -29.63 -11.10 -1.38
N HIS A 215 -29.69 -9.77 -1.20
CA HIS A 215 -28.76 -9.02 -0.36
C HIS A 215 -29.08 -9.21 1.13
N THR A 216 -28.62 -10.32 1.69
CA THR A 216 -28.92 -10.73 3.07
C THR A 216 -27.71 -10.72 4.00
N ALA A 217 -26.53 -10.38 3.48
CA ALA A 217 -25.30 -10.33 4.26
C ALA A 217 -25.34 -9.26 5.37
N SER A 218 -24.61 -9.51 6.45
CA SER A 218 -24.54 -8.56 7.57
C SER A 218 -23.76 -7.29 7.23
N ARG A 219 -22.90 -7.34 6.21
CA ARG A 219 -22.07 -6.22 5.74
C ARG A 219 -22.25 -5.99 4.25
N ARG A 220 -22.07 -4.75 3.80
CA ARG A 220 -22.24 -4.35 2.40
C ARG A 220 -21.10 -3.47 1.92
N ILE A 221 -20.70 -3.66 0.66
CA ILE A 221 -19.81 -2.76 -0.08
C ILE A 221 -20.63 -2.15 -1.23
N HIS A 222 -20.84 -0.84 -1.15
CA HIS A 222 -21.53 -0.06 -2.16
C HIS A 222 -20.52 0.60 -3.09
N ILE A 223 -20.60 0.40 -4.40
CA ILE A 223 -19.75 1.06 -5.38
C ILE A 223 -20.57 2.14 -6.07
N HIS A 224 -20.26 3.39 -5.79
CA HIS A 224 -20.89 4.58 -6.35
C HIS A 224 -19.98 5.18 -7.42
N LEU A 225 -20.44 5.23 -8.65
CA LEU A 225 -19.72 5.84 -9.76
C LEU A 225 -20.35 7.19 -10.11
N PHE A 226 -19.63 7.99 -10.91
CA PHE A 226 -20.02 9.38 -11.20
C PHE A 226 -20.27 10.23 -9.94
N GLN A 227 -19.51 9.98 -8.88
CA GLN A 227 -19.58 10.71 -7.61
C GLN A 227 -18.19 11.30 -7.28
N ALA A 228 -17.99 12.58 -7.51
CA ALA A 228 -16.77 13.29 -7.18
C ALA A 228 -16.83 13.82 -5.74
N PRO A 229 -15.89 13.49 -4.85
CA PRO A 229 -15.88 14.03 -3.50
C PRO A 229 -15.62 15.54 -3.54
N VAL A 230 -16.41 16.31 -2.77
CA VAL A 230 -16.30 17.77 -2.71
C VAL A 230 -16.09 18.33 -1.31
N GLU A 231 -16.49 17.58 -0.27
CA GLU A 231 -16.33 18.02 1.12
C GLU A 231 -16.47 16.82 2.08
N ILE A 232 -15.63 16.77 3.10
CA ILE A 232 -15.83 15.92 4.28
C ILE A 232 -16.40 16.81 5.38
N VAL A 233 -17.61 16.50 5.84
CA VAL A 233 -18.39 17.36 6.73
C VAL A 233 -18.15 16.98 8.18
N ALA A 234 -17.75 17.94 9.00
CA ALA A 234 -17.60 17.76 10.44
C ALA A 234 -18.94 17.85 11.19
N ASP A 235 -19.04 17.19 12.34
CA ASP A 235 -20.03 17.46 13.35
C ASP A 235 -19.65 18.68 14.22
N GLU A 236 -20.42 18.95 15.26
CA GLU A 236 -20.19 20.07 16.19
C GLU A 236 -18.90 19.91 17.05
N ASN A 237 -18.36 18.68 17.14
CA ASN A 237 -17.16 18.36 17.90
C ASN A 237 -15.91 18.24 16.99
N GLY A 238 -16.06 18.44 15.67
CA GLY A 238 -14.96 18.34 14.72
C GLY A 238 -14.69 16.91 14.22
N HIS A 239 -15.61 15.98 14.41
CA HIS A 239 -15.51 14.59 13.90
C HIS A 239 -16.26 14.43 12.58
N VAL A 240 -15.85 13.48 11.76
CA VAL A 240 -16.51 13.17 10.48
C VAL A 240 -17.93 12.69 10.73
N LYS A 241 -18.91 13.34 10.07
CA LYS A 241 -20.34 12.94 10.10
C LYS A 241 -20.92 12.64 8.73
N ALA A 242 -20.32 13.13 7.65
CA ALA A 242 -20.77 12.89 6.30
C ALA A 242 -19.69 13.17 5.25
N LEU A 243 -19.82 12.54 4.09
CA LEU A 243 -19.16 12.93 2.86
C LEU A 243 -20.18 13.60 1.93
N ARG A 244 -19.80 14.71 1.28
CA ARG A 244 -20.54 15.32 0.19
C ARG A 244 -19.86 15.02 -1.13
N THR A 245 -20.64 14.58 -2.09
CA THR A 245 -20.17 14.33 -3.46
C THR A 245 -20.99 15.12 -4.45
N GLU A 246 -20.40 15.47 -5.58
CA GLU A 246 -21.06 16.03 -6.74
C GLU A 246 -21.27 14.94 -7.79
N ARG A 247 -22.49 14.81 -8.31
CA ARG A 247 -22.76 13.96 -9.48
C ARG A 247 -22.01 14.51 -10.68
N THR A 248 -21.29 13.65 -11.38
CA THR A 248 -20.61 13.99 -12.63
C THR A 248 -21.32 13.41 -13.83
N ALA A 249 -21.10 14.00 -15.02
CA ALA A 249 -21.60 13.51 -16.30
C ALA A 249 -20.47 13.42 -17.32
N LEU A 250 -20.59 12.49 -18.26
CA LEU A 250 -19.64 12.29 -19.35
C LEU A 250 -19.68 13.45 -20.34
N ASN A 251 -18.51 13.81 -20.91
CA ASN A 251 -18.33 14.92 -21.87
C ASN A 251 -18.27 14.45 -23.33
N GLY A 252 -18.35 13.15 -23.60
CA GLY A 252 -18.24 12.56 -24.93
C GLY A 252 -16.88 11.89 -25.23
N ASP A 253 -15.84 12.21 -24.49
CA ASP A 253 -14.46 11.71 -24.65
C ASP A 253 -13.98 10.81 -23.49
N GLY A 254 -14.91 10.34 -22.64
CA GLY A 254 -14.61 9.58 -21.43
C GLY A 254 -14.15 10.44 -20.25
N SER A 255 -14.00 11.75 -20.42
CA SER A 255 -13.83 12.71 -19.34
C SER A 255 -15.19 13.06 -18.71
N VAL A 256 -15.16 13.69 -17.53
CA VAL A 256 -16.38 14.06 -16.82
C VAL A 256 -16.33 15.51 -16.33
N SER A 257 -17.52 16.10 -16.21
CA SER A 257 -17.73 17.41 -15.58
C SER A 257 -18.77 17.30 -14.46
N GLY A 258 -18.67 18.19 -13.46
CA GLY A 258 -19.68 18.29 -12.41
C GLY A 258 -21.02 18.77 -12.95
N THR A 259 -22.12 18.27 -12.37
CA THR A 259 -23.50 18.63 -12.75
C THR A 259 -24.11 19.67 -11.80
N GLY A 260 -23.46 20.00 -10.70
CA GLY A 260 -24.02 20.81 -9.62
C GLY A 260 -24.93 20.04 -8.66
N VAL A 261 -25.23 18.79 -8.91
CA VAL A 261 -26.08 17.96 -8.05
C VAL A 261 -25.24 17.38 -6.92
N ILE A 262 -25.50 17.82 -5.69
CA ILE A 262 -24.77 17.41 -4.49
C ILE A 262 -25.57 16.36 -3.73
N THR A 263 -24.90 15.26 -3.37
CA THR A 263 -25.41 14.23 -2.47
C THR A 263 -24.61 14.22 -1.18
N THR A 264 -25.31 14.05 -0.05
CA THR A 264 -24.70 13.92 1.26
C THR A 264 -24.84 12.49 1.77
N TRP A 265 -23.72 11.83 2.07
CA TRP A 265 -23.64 10.46 2.53
C TRP A 265 -23.26 10.46 4.03
N PRO A 266 -24.14 9.94 4.90
CA PRO A 266 -23.80 9.84 6.33
C PRO A 266 -22.73 8.77 6.52
N VAL A 267 -21.51 9.18 6.85
CA VAL A 267 -20.37 8.30 7.13
C VAL A 267 -19.60 8.84 8.33
N GLN A 268 -18.95 7.96 9.09
CA GLN A 268 -18.20 8.36 10.29
C GLN A 268 -16.69 8.27 10.10
N ALA A 269 -16.22 7.77 8.95
CA ALA A 269 -14.82 7.81 8.56
C ALA A 269 -14.67 7.85 7.05
N VAL A 270 -13.55 8.40 6.58
CA VAL A 270 -13.20 8.49 5.16
C VAL A 270 -11.79 7.92 4.95
N TYR A 271 -11.64 7.01 3.99
CA TYR A 271 -10.35 6.44 3.56
C TYR A 271 -10.02 6.94 2.16
N ARG A 272 -8.89 7.64 2.02
CA ARG A 272 -8.47 8.28 0.77
C ARG A 272 -7.56 7.34 -0.02
N ALA A 273 -8.09 6.66 -1.03
CA ALA A 273 -7.40 5.74 -1.92
C ALA A 273 -7.27 6.33 -3.35
N VAL A 274 -6.92 7.62 -3.44
CA VAL A 274 -6.88 8.38 -4.71
C VAL A 274 -5.57 8.23 -5.48
N GLY A 275 -4.66 7.43 -4.99
CA GLY A 275 -3.36 7.11 -5.56
C GLY A 275 -2.23 7.29 -4.55
N TYR A 276 -1.07 6.72 -4.88
CA TYR A 276 0.14 6.86 -4.07
C TYR A 276 1.05 7.96 -4.64
N TYR A 277 1.99 8.38 -3.81
CA TYR A 277 2.98 9.40 -4.08
C TYR A 277 4.30 9.00 -3.43
N SER A 278 5.43 9.16 -4.13
CA SER A 278 6.73 8.77 -3.58
C SER A 278 7.29 9.86 -2.67
N SER A 279 8.16 9.47 -1.75
CA SER A 279 8.87 10.39 -0.87
C SER A 279 10.24 10.78 -1.47
N PRO A 280 10.66 12.04 -1.33
CA PRO A 280 12.00 12.45 -1.71
C PRO A 280 13.05 11.76 -0.83
N ILE A 281 14.22 11.50 -1.42
CA ILE A 281 15.38 10.95 -0.72
C ILE A 281 16.43 12.06 -0.63
N LEU A 282 16.90 12.35 0.57
CA LEU A 282 17.90 13.38 0.79
C LEU A 282 19.18 13.08 -0.03
N GLY A 283 19.60 14.04 -0.82
CA GLY A 283 20.79 13.90 -1.70
C GLY A 283 20.43 13.45 -3.13
N LEU A 284 19.15 13.29 -3.46
CA LEU A 284 18.68 13.05 -4.82
C LEU A 284 17.72 14.13 -5.30
N PRO A 285 17.68 14.44 -6.60
CA PRO A 285 16.65 15.29 -7.19
C PRO A 285 15.28 14.62 -7.07
N PHE A 286 14.23 15.44 -6.96
CA PHE A 286 12.85 14.96 -6.86
C PHE A 286 11.89 15.92 -7.56
N ASP A 287 11.02 15.39 -8.40
CA ASP A 287 9.92 16.13 -9.03
C ASP A 287 8.71 16.08 -8.11
N GLU A 288 8.52 17.13 -7.30
CA GLU A 288 7.40 17.25 -6.36
C GLU A 288 6.02 17.18 -7.02
N ARG A 289 5.91 17.60 -8.28
CA ARG A 289 4.65 17.56 -9.01
C ARG A 289 4.30 16.16 -9.51
N ALA A 290 5.30 15.45 -10.02
CA ALA A 290 5.14 14.08 -10.53
C ALA A 290 5.24 13.02 -9.42
N GLY A 291 5.86 13.36 -8.27
CA GLY A 291 6.09 12.44 -7.16
C GLY A 291 7.10 11.34 -7.49
N VAL A 292 8.16 11.68 -8.23
CA VAL A 292 9.17 10.72 -8.69
C VAL A 292 10.56 11.33 -8.69
N VAL A 293 11.58 10.49 -8.73
CA VAL A 293 12.94 10.90 -9.04
C VAL A 293 13.03 11.18 -10.56
N PRO A 294 13.46 12.40 -10.99
CA PRO A 294 13.60 12.74 -12.40
C PRO A 294 14.59 11.80 -13.10
N ASN A 295 14.19 11.22 -14.22
CA ASN A 295 15.01 10.27 -14.94
C ASN A 295 14.67 10.18 -16.42
N VAL A 296 15.63 9.75 -17.23
CA VAL A 296 15.42 9.35 -18.61
C VAL A 296 15.66 7.85 -18.69
N GLU A 297 14.58 7.08 -18.89
CA GLU A 297 14.59 5.63 -19.02
C GLU A 297 15.31 4.89 -17.85
N GLY A 298 15.27 5.46 -16.66
CA GLY A 298 15.87 4.94 -15.45
C GLY A 298 17.22 5.55 -15.06
N ARG A 299 17.91 6.30 -15.94
CA ARG A 299 19.09 7.12 -15.57
C ARG A 299 18.60 8.38 -14.87
N VAL A 300 18.99 8.59 -13.64
CA VAL A 300 18.62 9.79 -12.88
C VAL A 300 19.28 11.01 -13.48
N ILE A 301 18.53 12.10 -13.64
CA ILE A 301 19.01 13.37 -14.20
C ILE A 301 19.04 14.46 -13.13
N GLU A 302 19.89 15.46 -13.32
CA GLU A 302 19.93 16.66 -12.50
C GLU A 302 18.65 17.50 -12.69
N GLY A 303 18.27 18.26 -11.67
CA GLY A 303 17.06 19.10 -11.70
C GLY A 303 15.87 18.49 -10.97
N ASP A 304 14.77 19.25 -10.97
CA ASP A 304 13.57 18.98 -10.17
C ASP A 304 12.33 18.63 -11.02
N THR A 305 12.53 18.30 -12.30
CA THR A 305 11.44 17.98 -13.21
C THR A 305 11.78 16.85 -14.17
N THR A 306 10.84 15.93 -14.35
CA THR A 306 10.89 14.88 -15.38
C THR A 306 10.74 15.39 -16.82
N LYS A 307 10.42 16.68 -17.00
CA LYS A 307 10.17 17.27 -18.32
C LYS A 307 11.44 17.75 -19.03
N ASP A 308 12.53 17.90 -18.30
CA ASP A 308 13.81 18.32 -18.88
C ASP A 308 14.69 17.11 -19.21
N GLU A 309 14.34 16.42 -20.30
CA GLU A 309 15.12 15.28 -20.79
C GLU A 309 16.56 15.66 -21.26
N SER A 310 16.84 16.96 -21.37
CA SER A 310 18.18 17.49 -21.73
C SER A 310 19.08 17.72 -20.51
N ALA A 311 18.54 17.60 -19.29
CA ALA A 311 19.32 17.75 -18.07
C ALA A 311 20.43 16.67 -17.98
N PRO A 312 21.60 17.00 -17.41
CA PRO A 312 22.69 16.05 -17.27
C PRO A 312 22.30 14.80 -16.47
N VAL A 313 22.72 13.63 -16.94
CA VAL A 313 22.59 12.39 -16.18
C VAL A 313 23.55 12.41 -14.98
N ILE A 314 23.09 11.98 -13.83
CA ILE A 314 23.93 11.75 -12.65
C ILE A 314 24.63 10.38 -12.84
N PRO A 315 25.95 10.34 -13.05
CA PRO A 315 26.63 9.08 -13.33
C PRO A 315 26.45 8.05 -12.23
N GLY A 316 26.14 6.81 -12.59
CA GLY A 316 26.01 5.68 -11.66
C GLY A 316 24.74 5.71 -10.80
N VAL A 317 23.77 6.62 -11.03
CA VAL A 317 22.53 6.67 -10.25
C VAL A 317 21.33 6.38 -11.14
N TYR A 318 20.53 5.41 -10.72
CA TYR A 318 19.39 4.89 -11.49
C TYR A 318 18.14 4.81 -10.63
N ALA A 319 16.98 4.82 -11.27
CA ALA A 319 15.68 4.61 -10.63
C ALA A 319 14.88 3.51 -11.33
N THR A 320 14.05 2.77 -10.57
CA THR A 320 13.14 1.75 -11.12
C THR A 320 11.85 1.67 -10.30
N GLY A 321 10.79 1.15 -10.91
CA GLY A 321 9.49 0.99 -10.25
C GLY A 321 8.72 2.29 -10.08
N TRP A 322 7.96 2.41 -9.00
CA TRP A 322 7.08 3.56 -8.81
C TRP A 322 7.82 4.87 -8.55
N ILE A 323 8.95 4.84 -7.90
CA ILE A 323 9.81 6.04 -7.73
C ILE A 323 10.33 6.57 -9.07
N LYS A 324 10.41 5.73 -10.11
CA LYS A 324 10.82 6.10 -11.47
C LYS A 324 9.68 6.70 -12.29
N ARG A 325 8.47 6.09 -12.26
CA ARG A 325 7.38 6.37 -13.21
C ARG A 325 6.03 6.72 -12.58
N GLY A 326 5.99 6.86 -11.26
CA GLY A 326 4.75 6.99 -10.51
C GLY A 326 4.07 5.63 -10.23
N PRO A 327 3.01 5.62 -9.41
CA PRO A 327 2.34 4.40 -8.93
C PRO A 327 1.41 3.79 -10.01
N VAL A 328 1.98 3.41 -11.15
CA VAL A 328 1.28 2.81 -12.29
C VAL A 328 1.74 1.38 -12.51
N GLY A 329 0.79 0.48 -12.72
CA GLY A 329 1.02 -0.94 -13.01
C GLY A 329 1.09 -1.83 -11.77
N LEU A 330 0.97 -3.14 -12.01
CA LEU A 330 1.01 -4.19 -11.00
C LEU A 330 2.43 -4.74 -10.85
N ILE A 331 2.66 -5.62 -9.87
CA ILE A 331 3.94 -6.30 -9.63
C ILE A 331 4.49 -6.93 -10.91
N GLY A 332 3.64 -7.52 -11.77
CA GLY A 332 4.07 -8.10 -13.04
C GLY A 332 4.66 -7.12 -14.04
N SER A 333 4.21 -5.87 -14.07
CA SER A 333 4.72 -4.83 -14.98
C SER A 333 6.06 -4.22 -14.53
N THR A 334 6.44 -4.41 -13.26
CA THR A 334 7.71 -3.90 -12.72
C THR A 334 8.92 -4.65 -13.29
N LYS A 335 8.74 -5.87 -13.80
CA LYS A 335 9.84 -6.65 -14.39
C LYS A 335 10.41 -5.99 -15.66
N SER A 336 9.56 -5.57 -16.58
CA SER A 336 10.00 -4.89 -17.80
C SER A 336 10.61 -3.53 -17.53
N ASP A 337 10.09 -2.81 -16.55
CA ASP A 337 10.63 -1.54 -16.09
C ASP A 337 12.03 -1.70 -15.48
N ALA A 338 12.21 -2.66 -14.60
CA ALA A 338 13.52 -2.98 -14.02
C ALA A 338 14.52 -3.43 -15.09
N GLN A 339 14.07 -4.22 -16.08
CA GLN A 339 14.93 -4.68 -17.18
C GLN A 339 15.44 -3.50 -18.01
N GLN A 340 14.61 -2.49 -18.31
CA GLN A 340 15.02 -1.28 -19.00
C GLN A 340 16.13 -0.57 -18.22
N THR A 341 15.93 -0.32 -16.93
CA THR A 341 16.90 0.34 -16.06
C THR A 341 18.24 -0.42 -15.99
N ILE A 342 18.18 -1.76 -15.81
CA ILE A 342 19.37 -2.60 -15.76
C ILE A 342 20.10 -2.65 -17.11
N SER A 343 19.39 -2.66 -18.24
CA SER A 343 20.03 -2.61 -19.56
C SER A 343 20.87 -1.36 -19.73
N HIS A 344 20.35 -0.20 -19.30
CA HIS A 344 21.09 1.06 -19.34
C HIS A 344 22.27 1.11 -18.35
N LEU A 345 22.11 0.52 -17.16
CA LEU A 345 23.24 0.38 -16.22
C LEU A 345 24.37 -0.45 -16.82
N VAL A 346 24.07 -1.59 -17.44
CA VAL A 346 25.06 -2.47 -18.07
C VAL A 346 25.74 -1.77 -19.26
N GLU A 347 25.00 -1.02 -20.07
CA GLU A 347 25.55 -0.19 -21.15
C GLU A 347 26.52 0.84 -20.60
N ASP A 348 26.10 1.63 -19.59
CA ASP A 348 26.93 2.66 -18.96
C ASP A 348 28.19 2.07 -18.31
N ALA A 349 28.08 0.91 -17.68
CA ALA A 349 29.24 0.19 -17.12
C ALA A 349 30.23 -0.21 -18.23
N SER A 350 29.74 -0.74 -19.35
CA SER A 350 30.57 -1.17 -20.47
C SER A 350 31.29 -0.01 -21.17
N GLU A 351 30.73 1.18 -21.09
CA GLU A 351 31.27 2.42 -21.70
C GLU A 351 32.04 3.29 -20.70
N GLY A 352 32.20 2.83 -19.44
CA GLY A 352 32.92 3.56 -18.41
C GLY A 352 32.24 4.85 -17.94
N ARG A 353 30.91 4.91 -17.99
CA ARG A 353 30.09 6.07 -17.59
C ARG A 353 29.60 6.01 -16.13
N LEU A 354 30.02 5.02 -15.36
CA LEU A 354 29.74 4.99 -13.93
C LEU A 354 30.57 6.04 -13.18
N HIS A 355 30.18 6.38 -11.95
CA HIS A 355 30.98 7.27 -11.14
C HIS A 355 32.26 6.58 -10.62
N ALA A 356 33.27 7.37 -10.29
CA ALA A 356 34.47 6.86 -9.66
C ALA A 356 34.28 6.78 -8.16
N ASN A 357 34.64 5.64 -7.58
CA ASN A 357 34.62 5.45 -6.13
C ASN A 357 35.78 6.15 -5.47
N THR A 358 35.57 6.69 -4.28
CA THR A 358 36.61 7.40 -3.51
C THR A 358 37.01 6.66 -2.26
N ALA A 359 36.27 5.64 -1.84
CA ALA A 359 36.53 4.81 -0.68
C ALA A 359 36.80 3.34 -1.07
N GLU A 360 37.08 2.51 -0.09
CA GLU A 360 37.13 1.06 -0.28
C GLU A 360 35.72 0.55 -0.66
N VAL A 361 35.62 -0.14 -1.79
CA VAL A 361 34.36 -0.58 -2.35
C VAL A 361 33.97 -1.96 -1.86
N GLY A 362 32.67 -2.20 -1.80
CA GLY A 362 32.09 -3.52 -1.58
C GLY A 362 31.34 -3.65 -0.27
N HIS A 363 30.78 -4.85 -0.10
CA HIS A 363 29.89 -5.17 0.98
C HIS A 363 30.53 -5.03 2.37
N GLU A 364 31.76 -5.51 2.53
CA GLU A 364 32.51 -5.50 3.79
C GLU A 364 32.80 -4.07 4.26
N ALA A 365 33.12 -3.17 3.35
CA ALA A 365 33.33 -1.76 3.66
C ALA A 365 32.06 -1.07 4.12
N MET A 366 30.92 -1.37 3.48
CA MET A 366 29.61 -0.86 3.91
C MET A 366 29.20 -1.42 5.27
N VAL A 367 29.42 -2.70 5.53
CA VAL A 367 29.16 -3.31 6.86
C VAL A 367 30.02 -2.62 7.94
N ALA A 368 31.29 -2.41 7.68
CA ALA A 368 32.19 -1.71 8.62
C ALA A 368 31.73 -0.27 8.89
N LEU A 369 31.21 0.43 7.87
CA LEU A 369 30.64 1.77 8.04
C LEU A 369 29.41 1.73 8.95
N LEU A 370 28.46 0.81 8.71
CA LEU A 370 27.25 0.66 9.53
C LEU A 370 27.58 0.33 10.98
N GLU A 371 28.53 -0.60 11.20
CA GLU A 371 29.01 -0.97 12.54
C GLU A 371 29.68 0.22 13.25
N SER A 372 30.49 1.00 12.55
CA SER A 372 31.13 2.19 13.11
C SER A 372 30.14 3.27 13.55
N ARG A 373 28.97 3.30 12.91
CA ARG A 373 27.87 4.21 13.24
C ARG A 373 26.90 3.62 14.27
N GLY A 374 27.11 2.38 14.72
CA GLY A 374 26.24 1.70 15.66
C GLY A 374 24.87 1.34 15.10
N VAL A 375 24.76 1.17 13.77
CA VAL A 375 23.50 0.80 13.13
C VAL A 375 23.19 -0.68 13.37
N GLU A 376 22.04 -0.97 13.93
CA GLU A 376 21.56 -2.34 14.16
C GLU A 376 20.90 -2.89 12.89
N PHE A 377 21.68 -3.18 11.87
CA PHE A 377 21.18 -3.79 10.63
C PHE A 377 20.94 -5.29 10.77
N THR A 378 20.14 -5.85 9.87
CA THR A 378 19.87 -7.29 9.72
C THR A 378 20.34 -7.78 8.35
N THR A 379 20.67 -9.08 8.26
CA THR A 379 21.13 -9.75 7.03
C THR A 379 20.04 -10.68 6.48
N TRP A 380 20.34 -11.38 5.38
CA TRP A 380 19.49 -12.42 4.85
C TRP A 380 19.27 -13.56 5.85
N GLU A 381 20.34 -14.04 6.48
CA GLU A 381 20.28 -15.08 7.50
C GLU A 381 19.45 -14.62 8.71
N GLY A 382 19.57 -13.34 9.09
CA GLY A 382 18.73 -12.74 10.13
C GLY A 382 17.25 -12.69 9.74
N TRP A 383 16.96 -12.40 8.46
CA TRP A 383 15.58 -12.47 7.98
C TRP A 383 15.02 -13.90 8.02
N GLU A 384 15.83 -14.92 7.68
CA GLU A 384 15.43 -16.33 7.78
C GLU A 384 15.08 -16.74 9.23
N LEU A 385 15.81 -16.21 10.22
CA LEU A 385 15.49 -16.40 11.64
C LEU A 385 14.11 -15.80 11.99
N LEU A 386 13.85 -14.58 11.54
CA LEU A 386 12.56 -13.92 11.75
C LEU A 386 11.42 -14.69 11.05
N ASP A 387 11.63 -15.11 9.81
CA ASP A 387 10.64 -15.87 9.03
C ASP A 387 10.29 -17.19 9.73
N ALA A 388 11.29 -17.93 10.18
CA ALA A 388 11.10 -19.17 10.94
C ALA A 388 10.37 -18.96 12.27
N TYR A 389 10.69 -17.88 12.97
CA TYR A 389 10.03 -17.52 14.23
C TYR A 389 8.54 -17.22 13.99
N GLU A 390 8.19 -16.43 12.98
CA GLU A 390 6.80 -16.12 12.63
C GLU A 390 5.99 -17.35 12.22
N GLN A 391 6.62 -18.30 11.51
CA GLN A 391 6.00 -19.59 11.17
C GLN A 391 5.75 -20.45 12.43
N ALA A 392 6.73 -20.53 13.34
CA ALA A 392 6.57 -21.23 14.60
C ALA A 392 5.46 -20.63 15.48
N LEU A 393 5.29 -19.32 15.46
CA LEU A 393 4.15 -18.66 16.12
C LEU A 393 2.81 -19.08 15.50
N GLY A 394 2.74 -19.18 14.15
CA GLY A 394 1.55 -19.66 13.45
C GLY A 394 1.19 -21.11 13.84
N GLU A 395 2.19 -21.99 13.90
CA GLU A 395 2.02 -23.37 14.37
C GLU A 395 1.55 -23.43 15.83
N ALA A 396 2.16 -22.64 16.71
CA ALA A 396 1.80 -22.58 18.14
C ALA A 396 0.38 -22.04 18.37
N TYR A 397 -0.16 -21.23 17.46
CA TYR A 397 -1.54 -20.75 17.51
C TYR A 397 -2.55 -21.90 17.46
N GLY A 398 -2.20 -23.00 16.79
CA GLY A 398 -3.01 -24.20 16.68
C GLY A 398 -4.12 -24.10 15.62
N GLU A 399 -5.15 -24.95 15.80
CA GLU A 399 -6.27 -25.03 14.84
C GLU A 399 -7.24 -23.85 15.05
N LEU A 400 -7.61 -23.22 13.94
CA LEU A 400 -8.55 -22.09 13.92
C LEU A 400 -9.97 -22.53 14.26
N PRO A 401 -10.77 -21.68 14.95
CA PRO A 401 -12.15 -21.98 15.31
C PRO A 401 -12.99 -22.44 14.09
N GLY A 402 -13.83 -23.43 14.29
CA GLY A 402 -14.73 -23.95 13.25
C GLY A 402 -14.06 -24.82 12.18
N GLY A 403 -12.87 -25.39 12.44
CA GLY A 403 -12.18 -26.28 11.49
C GLY A 403 -11.65 -25.55 10.26
N ARG A 404 -11.33 -24.27 10.37
CA ARG A 404 -10.85 -23.40 9.27
C ARG A 404 -9.37 -23.61 8.93
N GLY A 405 -8.70 -24.61 9.51
CA GLY A 405 -7.28 -24.91 9.34
C GLY A 405 -6.38 -24.21 10.34
N THR A 406 -5.10 -24.05 10.00
CA THR A 406 -4.08 -23.42 10.86
C THR A 406 -3.63 -22.10 10.27
N ARG A 407 -2.97 -21.25 11.09
CA ARG A 407 -2.30 -20.06 10.62
C ARG A 407 -0.97 -20.42 9.96
N GLU A 408 -0.69 -19.83 8.80
CA GLU A 408 0.60 -19.99 8.14
C GLU A 408 1.72 -19.37 8.97
N ARG A 409 1.46 -18.19 9.52
CA ARG A 409 2.37 -17.43 10.39
C ARG A 409 1.62 -16.39 11.23
N VAL A 410 2.28 -15.88 12.24
CA VAL A 410 1.87 -14.65 12.95
C VAL A 410 3.00 -13.64 12.80
N LYS A 411 2.74 -12.50 12.16
CA LYS A 411 3.75 -11.46 11.96
C LYS A 411 4.17 -10.81 13.29
N VAL A 412 5.47 -10.66 13.47
CA VAL A 412 6.05 -9.77 14.49
C VAL A 412 5.95 -8.33 13.99
N VAL A 413 5.37 -7.44 14.77
CA VAL A 413 5.13 -6.04 14.40
C VAL A 413 6.15 -5.08 15.02
N SER A 414 6.66 -5.39 16.23
CA SER A 414 7.67 -4.57 16.88
C SER A 414 8.98 -4.53 16.10
N ARG A 415 9.43 -3.32 15.70
CA ARG A 415 10.75 -3.14 15.07
C ARG A 415 11.87 -3.70 15.96
N ARG A 416 11.80 -3.41 17.26
CA ARG A 416 12.80 -3.90 18.22
C ARG A 416 12.82 -5.41 18.26
N ALA A 417 11.65 -6.07 18.41
CA ALA A 417 11.56 -7.53 18.44
C ALA A 417 12.04 -8.16 17.11
N MET A 418 11.65 -7.60 15.96
CA MET A 418 12.14 -8.07 14.66
C MET A 418 13.66 -7.98 14.57
N THR A 419 14.26 -6.87 15.03
CA THR A 419 15.71 -6.68 15.03
C THR A 419 16.39 -7.68 15.96
N ASP A 420 15.90 -7.86 17.18
CA ASP A 420 16.46 -8.78 18.16
C ASP A 420 16.40 -10.23 17.66
N ILE A 421 15.26 -10.69 17.14
CA ILE A 421 15.10 -12.02 16.57
C ILE A 421 16.05 -12.22 15.39
N SER A 422 16.11 -11.27 14.46
CA SER A 422 16.97 -11.38 13.29
C SER A 422 18.46 -11.34 13.61
N ARG A 423 18.85 -10.89 14.81
CA ARG A 423 20.21 -10.90 15.32
C ARG A 423 20.49 -12.10 16.26
N GLY A 424 19.57 -13.05 16.31
CA GLY A 424 19.73 -14.31 17.06
C GLY A 424 19.39 -14.21 18.55
N ALA A 425 18.76 -13.12 19.00
CA ALA A 425 18.31 -13.03 20.37
C ALA A 425 17.11 -13.98 20.62
N GLN A 426 17.09 -14.59 21.80
CA GLN A 426 15.93 -15.32 22.27
C GLN A 426 14.86 -14.29 22.72
N VAL A 427 13.82 -14.16 21.95
CA VAL A 427 12.69 -13.27 22.23
C VAL A 427 11.50 -14.14 22.55
N ASP A 428 10.95 -14.03 23.76
CA ASP A 428 9.68 -14.66 24.09
C ASP A 428 8.51 -13.90 23.45
N ALA A 429 7.35 -14.55 23.38
CA ALA A 429 6.19 -13.97 22.71
C ALA A 429 5.68 -12.69 23.42
N ALA A 430 5.89 -12.54 24.75
CA ALA A 430 5.57 -11.32 25.48
C ALA A 430 6.50 -10.16 25.08
N SER A 431 7.80 -10.46 24.98
CA SER A 431 8.80 -9.46 24.54
C SER A 431 8.62 -9.06 23.07
N ALA A 432 8.00 -9.92 22.26
CA ALA A 432 7.64 -9.60 20.87
C ALA A 432 6.35 -8.77 20.75
N ASP A 433 5.76 -8.32 21.85
CA ASP A 433 4.45 -7.64 21.93
C ASP A 433 3.27 -8.49 21.41
N LEU A 434 3.45 -9.80 21.25
CA LEU A 434 2.42 -10.68 20.71
C LEU A 434 1.46 -11.19 21.78
N ILE A 435 1.92 -11.28 23.04
CA ILE A 435 1.10 -11.77 24.17
C ILE A 435 0.44 -10.61 24.92
N GLY A 436 1.05 -9.43 24.97
CA GLY A 436 0.38 -8.23 25.48
C GLY A 436 -0.90 -7.92 24.70
N GLU A 437 -0.92 -8.28 23.43
CA GLU A 437 -2.06 -8.15 22.53
C GLU A 437 -3.00 -9.37 22.57
N MET A 438 -2.55 -10.55 23.04
CA MET A 438 -3.33 -11.81 23.03
C MET A 438 -3.56 -12.45 24.40
N GLY A 439 -2.81 -12.14 25.42
CA GLY A 439 -2.71 -12.98 26.64
C GLY A 439 -3.19 -12.38 27.94
N GLU A 440 -3.28 -11.07 28.06
CA GLU A 440 -3.92 -10.39 29.20
C GLU A 440 -4.88 -9.32 28.67
N MET A 441 -5.90 -9.76 27.97
CA MET A 441 -7.01 -8.90 27.58
C MET A 441 -7.86 -8.51 28.78
N GLY A 442 -7.27 -7.74 29.67
CA GLY A 442 -7.93 -7.16 30.83
C GLY A 442 -8.04 -5.64 30.76
N VAL A 443 -7.11 -4.96 30.12
CA VAL A 443 -7.16 -3.50 30.00
C VAL A 443 -6.43 -3.13 28.72
N PRO A 444 -7.07 -2.49 27.72
CA PRO A 444 -6.31 -1.78 26.69
C PRO A 444 -5.48 -0.73 27.43
N THR A 445 -4.15 -0.84 27.40
CA THR A 445 -3.32 0.34 27.63
C THR A 445 -3.88 1.43 26.75
N ALA A 446 -4.19 2.57 27.35
CA ALA A 446 -4.77 3.70 26.62
C ALA A 446 -4.01 3.86 25.31
N PRO A 447 -4.68 3.97 24.14
CA PRO A 447 -4.01 4.11 22.87
C PRO A 447 -3.02 5.26 23.01
N GLU A 448 -1.75 5.03 22.64
CA GLU A 448 -0.90 6.15 22.25
C GLU A 448 -1.75 6.93 21.25
N ARG A 449 -2.05 8.17 21.58
CA ARG A 449 -3.09 8.91 20.88
C ARG A 449 -2.76 8.89 19.41
N PHE A 450 -3.68 8.41 18.57
CA PHE A 450 -3.58 8.50 17.11
C PHE A 450 -3.31 9.95 16.68
N ASP A 451 -3.72 10.93 17.51
CA ASP A 451 -3.47 12.37 17.39
C ASP A 451 -1.98 12.74 17.46
N ASP A 452 -1.12 11.92 18.08
CA ASP A 452 0.33 12.16 18.18
C ASP A 452 1.11 11.47 17.03
N TYR A 453 0.43 10.72 16.16
CA TYR A 453 1.05 10.08 15.01
C TYR A 453 1.26 11.07 13.88
N THR A 454 2.49 11.52 13.76
CA THR A 454 2.99 12.22 12.56
C THR A 454 3.62 11.19 11.62
N GLY A 455 2.80 10.43 10.89
CA GLY A 455 3.29 9.51 9.87
C GLY A 455 4.28 10.17 8.91
N PRO A 456 5.06 9.40 8.13
CA PRO A 456 6.08 9.93 7.23
C PRO A 456 5.59 11.02 6.27
N GLY A 457 4.28 11.18 6.14
CA GLY A 457 3.61 12.19 5.32
C GLY A 457 3.21 13.49 6.03
N ARG A 458 3.35 13.61 7.37
CA ARG A 458 2.93 14.79 8.16
C ARG A 458 4.08 15.61 8.73
N ARG A 459 5.28 15.50 8.24
CA ARG A 459 6.33 16.46 8.59
C ARG A 459 6.13 17.73 7.77
N ASN A 460 5.73 18.83 8.47
CA ASN A 460 5.74 20.19 7.94
C ASN A 460 7.15 20.61 7.52
#